data_5dae6882923dda454d24459ed5b552f9
#
_entry.id   5dae6882923dda454d24459ed5b552f9
#
_cell.length_a   1.000
_cell.length_b   1.000
_cell.length_c   1.000
_cell.angle_alpha   90.00
_cell.angle_beta   90.00
_cell.angle_gamma   90.00
#
_symmetry.space_group_name_H-M   'P 1'
#
loop_
_entity.id
_entity.type
_entity.pdbx_description
1 polymer ?
#
loop_
_entity_poly.entity_id
_entity_poly.type
_entity_poly.pdbx_seq_one_letter_code
_entity_poly.pdbx_strand_id
1 'polypeptide(L)'
;MSDQQFRPAHSAFDESPEVKEAAALSLAGKRLDRAAAEALYYGASLHTLAQLAHAMRLRLHPEPIVTYVGDRNINYSNVCVCACRFCAF
;
A
#
# COMPACT_ATOMS: atom_id res chain seq x y z
N MET A 1 -11.42 5.96 -24.94
CA MET A 1 -10.63 4.74 -24.68
C MET A 1 -9.20 5.16 -24.52
N SER A 2 -8.72 5.28 -23.29
CA SER A 2 -7.33 5.62 -23.00
C SER A 2 -6.50 4.35 -23.19
N ASP A 3 -5.53 4.38 -24.11
CA ASP A 3 -4.49 3.37 -24.26
C ASP A 3 -3.73 3.25 -22.92
N GLN A 4 -4.18 2.34 -22.07
CA GLN A 4 -3.33 1.82 -21.01
C GLN A 4 -2.29 0.94 -21.70
N GLN A 5 -1.21 1.56 -22.16
CA GLN A 5 -0.03 0.84 -22.59
C GLN A 5 0.43 -0.03 -21.43
N PHE A 6 0.24 -1.33 -21.58
CA PHE A 6 0.83 -2.35 -20.73
C PHE A 6 2.35 -2.10 -20.67
N ARG A 7 2.83 -1.48 -19.61
CA ARG A 7 4.26 -1.40 -19.35
C ARG A 7 4.71 -2.78 -18.91
N PRO A 8 5.63 -3.43 -19.62
CA PRO A 8 6.19 -4.69 -19.15
C PRO A 8 6.79 -4.48 -17.78
N ALA A 9 6.52 -5.40 -16.87
CA ALA A 9 7.09 -5.39 -15.53
C ALA A 9 8.62 -5.28 -15.65
N HIS A 10 9.18 -4.16 -15.17
CA HIS A 10 10.62 -4.02 -15.06
C HIS A 10 11.15 -5.18 -14.20
N SER A 11 12.21 -5.81 -14.66
CA SER A 11 12.88 -6.83 -13.85
C SER A 11 13.28 -6.21 -12.51
N ALA A 12 13.17 -6.97 -11.43
CA ALA A 12 13.50 -6.51 -10.07
C ALA A 12 14.93 -5.99 -9.90
N PHE A 13 15.75 -6.07 -10.94
CA PHE A 13 17.16 -5.67 -10.94
C PHE A 13 17.43 -4.29 -11.53
N ASP A 14 16.44 -3.64 -12.15
CA ASP A 14 16.64 -2.36 -12.85
C ASP A 14 15.59 -1.31 -12.46
N GLU A 15 15.44 -1.09 -11.15
CA GLU A 15 14.57 -0.04 -10.63
C GLU A 15 15.23 1.32 -10.78
N SER A 16 14.41 2.35 -11.06
CA SER A 16 14.90 3.71 -11.24
C SER A 16 15.58 4.26 -9.98
N PRO A 17 16.49 5.27 -10.12
CA PRO A 17 17.12 5.89 -8.97
C PRO A 17 16.14 6.44 -7.95
N GLU A 18 15.00 6.97 -8.39
CA GLU A 18 13.94 7.53 -7.54
C GLU A 18 13.29 6.44 -6.68
N VAL A 19 13.07 5.25 -7.25
CA VAL A 19 12.55 4.08 -6.52
C VAL A 19 13.57 3.62 -5.47
N LYS A 20 14.85 3.55 -5.83
CA LYS A 20 15.91 3.14 -4.90
C LYS A 20 16.05 4.12 -3.73
N GLU A 21 15.97 5.42 -4.00
CA GLU A 21 16.02 6.45 -2.97
C GLU A 21 14.80 6.37 -2.05
N ALA A 22 13.60 6.26 -2.61
CA ALA A 22 12.38 6.11 -1.83
C ALA A 22 12.38 4.83 -0.98
N ALA A 23 12.90 3.72 -1.52
CA ALA A 23 13.08 2.47 -0.78
C ALA A 23 14.05 2.64 0.40
N ALA A 24 15.19 3.31 0.19
CA ALA A 24 16.16 3.60 1.24
C ALA A 24 15.56 4.47 2.37
N LEU A 25 14.76 5.48 2.03
CA LEU A 25 14.02 6.29 3.01
C LEU A 25 13.06 5.43 3.83
N SER A 26 12.31 4.56 3.17
CA SER A 26 11.38 3.64 3.84
C SER A 26 12.10 2.70 4.81
N LEU A 27 13.20 2.08 4.38
CA LEU A 27 14.01 1.20 5.24
C LEU A 27 14.63 1.94 6.43
N ALA A 28 15.01 3.21 6.24
CA ALA A 28 15.51 4.07 7.32
C ALA A 28 14.40 4.51 8.29
N GLY A 29 13.13 4.18 8.02
CA GLY A 29 11.99 4.55 8.84
C GLY A 29 11.58 6.02 8.73
N LYS A 30 12.04 6.68 7.71
CA LYS A 30 11.64 8.06 7.43
C LYS A 30 10.29 8.08 6.73
N ARG A 31 9.53 9.13 7.01
CA ARG A 31 8.27 9.36 6.32
C ARG A 31 8.53 9.69 4.86
N LEU A 32 7.81 9.02 3.98
CA LEU A 32 7.86 9.30 2.55
C LEU A 32 7.02 10.55 2.26
N ASP A 33 7.55 11.44 1.44
CA ASP A 33 6.77 12.50 0.83
C ASP A 33 5.94 11.96 -0.34
N ARG A 34 5.15 12.84 -0.96
CA ARG A 34 4.30 12.45 -2.09
C ARG A 34 5.11 11.93 -3.27
N ALA A 35 6.22 12.59 -3.60
CA ALA A 35 7.04 12.20 -4.74
C ALA A 35 7.68 10.81 -4.55
N ALA A 36 8.21 10.53 -3.36
CA ALA A 36 8.76 9.23 -3.01
C ALA A 36 7.68 8.14 -3.02
N ALA A 37 6.48 8.42 -2.50
CA ALA A 37 5.37 7.49 -2.51
C ALA A 37 4.90 7.18 -3.95
N GLU A 38 4.79 8.19 -4.81
CA GLU A 38 4.44 8.01 -6.23
C GLU A 38 5.52 7.22 -6.98
N ALA A 39 6.81 7.46 -6.70
CA ALA A 39 7.91 6.70 -7.29
C ALA A 39 7.80 5.20 -6.95
N LEU A 40 7.51 4.86 -5.70
CA LEU A 40 7.28 3.47 -5.30
C LEU A 40 6.03 2.88 -5.94
N TYR A 41 4.93 3.64 -5.95
CA TYR A 41 3.65 3.15 -6.46
C TYR A 41 3.70 2.81 -7.96
N TYR A 42 4.30 3.68 -8.76
CA TYR A 42 4.33 3.53 -10.21
C TYR A 42 5.58 2.83 -10.74
N GLY A 43 6.68 2.86 -10.02
CA GLY A 43 7.98 2.40 -10.51
C GLY A 43 8.54 1.16 -9.83
N ALA A 44 8.17 0.88 -8.59
CA ALA A 44 8.70 -0.27 -7.87
C ALA A 44 8.07 -1.58 -8.34
N SER A 45 8.84 -2.66 -8.31
CA SER A 45 8.30 -4.01 -8.51
C SER A 45 7.45 -4.44 -7.33
N LEU A 46 6.50 -5.36 -7.56
CA LEU A 46 5.72 -5.95 -6.46
C LEU A 46 6.62 -6.60 -5.41
N HIS A 47 7.71 -7.20 -5.85
CA HIS A 47 8.68 -7.82 -4.94
C HIS A 47 9.35 -6.79 -4.02
N THR A 48 9.79 -5.67 -4.56
CA THR A 48 10.34 -4.56 -3.78
C THR A 48 9.32 -4.02 -2.78
N LEU A 49 8.08 -3.78 -3.22
CA LEU A 49 7.01 -3.31 -2.34
C LEU A 49 6.73 -4.31 -1.20
N ALA A 50 6.70 -5.60 -1.51
CA ALA A 50 6.50 -6.65 -0.51
C ALA A 50 7.64 -6.68 0.53
N GLN A 51 8.89 -6.54 0.10
CA GLN A 51 10.03 -6.47 1.01
C GLN A 51 9.98 -5.24 1.91
N LEU A 52 9.64 -4.07 1.37
CA LEU A 52 9.51 -2.83 2.15
C LEU A 52 8.36 -2.93 3.16
N ALA A 53 7.22 -3.46 2.75
CA ALA A 53 6.07 -3.68 3.63
C ALA A 53 6.42 -4.67 4.75
N HIS A 54 7.11 -5.76 4.43
CA HIS A 54 7.55 -6.74 5.42
C HIS A 54 8.55 -6.15 6.42
N ALA A 55 9.52 -5.37 5.96
CA ALA A 55 10.47 -4.68 6.83
C ALA A 55 9.76 -3.70 7.80
N MET A 56 8.76 -2.97 7.30
CA MET A 56 7.94 -2.08 8.13
C MET A 56 7.10 -2.88 9.14
N ARG A 57 6.50 -3.98 8.71
CA ARG A 57 5.74 -4.88 9.60
C ARG A 57 6.61 -5.38 10.75
N LEU A 58 7.82 -5.88 10.47
CA LEU A 58 8.74 -6.38 11.50
C LEU A 58 9.21 -5.29 12.46
N ARG A 59 9.34 -4.05 11.98
CA ARG A 59 9.66 -2.90 12.85
C ARG A 59 8.53 -2.59 13.82
N LEU A 60 7.28 -2.61 13.37
CA LEU A 60 6.12 -2.29 14.19
C LEU A 60 5.67 -3.47 15.06
N HIS A 61 5.81 -4.67 14.55
CA HIS A 61 5.38 -5.92 15.17
C HIS A 61 6.44 -7.00 14.96
N PRO A 62 7.48 -7.06 15.79
CA PRO A 62 8.60 -7.99 15.60
C PRO A 62 8.20 -9.46 15.85
N GLU A 63 7.12 -9.70 16.57
CA GLU A 63 6.64 -11.05 16.84
C GLU A 63 6.01 -11.68 15.61
N PRO A 64 6.23 -13.00 15.36
CA PRO A 64 5.66 -13.70 14.20
C PRO A 64 4.20 -14.08 14.42
N ILE A 65 3.41 -13.15 14.94
CA ILE A 65 1.98 -13.34 15.22
C ILE A 65 1.18 -12.40 14.31
N VAL A 66 0.17 -12.95 13.66
CA VAL A 66 -0.83 -12.20 12.90
C VAL A 66 -2.17 -12.42 13.54
N THR A 67 -2.79 -11.34 14.01
CA THR A 67 -4.14 -11.38 14.56
C THR A 67 -5.18 -11.14 13.47
N TYR A 68 -6.37 -11.67 13.67
CA TYR A 68 -7.51 -11.42 12.79
C TYR A 68 -8.77 -11.32 13.62
N VAL A 69 -9.79 -10.71 13.05
CA VAL A 69 -11.12 -10.60 13.66
C VAL A 69 -12.11 -11.36 12.78
N GLY A 70 -12.88 -12.25 13.41
CA GLY A 70 -14.01 -12.90 12.77
C GLY A 70 -15.30 -12.28 13.28
N ASP A 71 -15.78 -11.25 12.61
CA ASP A 71 -17.01 -10.55 12.96
C ASP A 71 -17.97 -10.45 11.77
N ARG A 72 -19.12 -9.93 12.03
CA ARG A 72 -20.13 -9.64 11.02
C ARG A 72 -20.74 -8.27 11.28
N ASN A 73 -20.83 -7.48 10.23
CA ASN A 73 -21.59 -6.24 10.27
C ASN A 73 -23.07 -6.54 10.13
N ILE A 74 -23.88 -6.22 11.16
CA ILE A 74 -25.31 -6.47 11.17
C ILE A 74 -26.04 -5.13 11.05
N ASN A 75 -26.61 -4.88 9.86
CA ASN A 75 -27.45 -3.73 9.61
C ASN A 75 -28.92 -4.15 9.76
N TYR A 76 -29.48 -3.86 10.91
CA TYR A 76 -30.87 -4.24 11.24
C TYR A 76 -31.92 -3.21 10.77
N SER A 77 -31.49 -2.06 10.27
CA SER A 77 -32.35 -0.98 9.78
C SER A 77 -31.62 -0.12 8.75
N ASN A 78 -32.35 0.41 7.78
CA ASN A 78 -31.86 1.45 6.86
C ASN A 78 -32.24 2.87 7.33
N VAL A 79 -32.86 3.01 8.49
CA VAL A 79 -33.13 4.31 9.10
C VAL A 79 -31.86 4.82 9.76
N CYS A 80 -31.29 5.89 9.22
CA CYS A 80 -30.02 6.46 9.67
C CYS A 80 -30.06 7.99 9.59
N VAL A 81 -29.55 8.64 10.63
CA VAL A 81 -29.48 10.11 10.71
C VAL A 81 -28.23 10.71 10.06
N CYS A 82 -27.23 9.87 9.73
CA CYS A 82 -25.93 10.35 9.23
C CYS A 82 -25.95 10.80 7.76
N ALA A 83 -26.91 10.31 6.95
CA ALA A 83 -27.10 10.68 5.54
C ALA A 83 -25.80 10.67 4.69
N CYS A 84 -24.94 9.66 4.87
CA CYS A 84 -23.65 9.56 4.19
C CYS A 84 -23.83 9.39 2.68
N ARG A 85 -23.12 10.19 1.87
CA ARG A 85 -23.26 10.20 0.40
C ARG A 85 -22.86 8.90 -0.28
N PHE A 86 -21.94 8.11 0.32
CA PHE A 86 -21.50 6.83 -0.24
C PHE A 86 -22.36 5.64 0.24
N CYS A 87 -23.25 5.85 1.18
CA CYS A 87 -24.04 4.78 1.78
C CYS A 87 -25.17 4.34 0.86
N ALA A 88 -25.34 3.03 0.67
CA ALA A 88 -26.40 2.45 -0.16
C ALA A 88 -27.80 2.48 0.49
N PHE A 89 -27.89 2.86 1.75
CA PHE A 89 -29.16 2.98 2.48
C PHE A 89 -29.86 4.32 2.18
#